data_8b9a5a0a0f3ccf0e4fa68f53194d7c54
#
_entry.id   8b9a5a0a0f3ccf0e4fa68f53194d7c54
#
_cell.length_a   1.000
_cell.length_b   1.000
_cell.length_c   1.000
_cell.angle_alpha   90.00
_cell.angle_beta   90.00
_cell.angle_gamma   90.00
#
_symmetry.space_group_name_H-M   'P 1'
#
loop_
_entity.id
_entity.type
_entity.pdbx_description
1 polymer ?
#
loop_
_entity_poly.entity_id
_entity_poly.type
_entity_poly.pdbx_seq_one_letter_code
_entity_poly.pdbx_strand_id
1 'polypeptide(L)'
;MPNDQTPILTAACVGLLLFASSSFAESPMNVDDAGTLGQGGMKIEGTWRKEGQARGAEFVFGFSPLENLEVGISVARDRDHADSPATRFSAVGAGLKWVPIQNDTGWSFGTTLDFGRTRVTDDATPSRHIEHEIAINGLATWRAEAGHTVHLNLGATRLKTSGQSDTVGTWGAGYEHPLAENLKLTAEIFGEKHSRPDKAIGLRYEVIKGVKISGAIGRGNHRSFGQLGLAWEF
;
A
#
# COMPACT_ATOMS: atom_id res chain seq x y z
N MET A 1 -42.76 -12.55 -21.50
CA MET A 1 -41.41 -12.10 -21.86
C MET A 1 -40.69 -11.76 -20.56
N PRO A 2 -39.80 -12.57 -20.06
CA PRO A 2 -39.02 -12.24 -18.87
C PRO A 2 -37.86 -11.32 -19.27
N ASN A 3 -37.73 -10.24 -18.52
CA ASN A 3 -36.67 -9.24 -18.63
C ASN A 3 -35.42 -9.81 -17.96
N ASP A 4 -34.48 -10.27 -18.76
CA ASP A 4 -33.14 -10.67 -18.33
C ASP A 4 -32.29 -9.40 -18.13
N GLN A 5 -32.31 -8.85 -16.92
CA GLN A 5 -31.33 -7.89 -16.47
C GLN A 5 -30.26 -8.65 -15.70
N THR A 6 -29.30 -9.20 -16.42
CA THR A 6 -28.05 -9.69 -15.84
C THR A 6 -27.25 -8.49 -15.33
N PRO A 7 -26.90 -8.40 -14.06
CA PRO A 7 -26.12 -7.26 -13.56
C PRO A 7 -24.67 -7.37 -14.07
N ILE A 8 -24.26 -6.36 -14.82
CA ILE A 8 -22.86 -6.07 -15.16
C ILE A 8 -22.18 -5.56 -13.87
N LEU A 9 -21.83 -6.47 -12.99
CA LEU A 9 -21.25 -6.13 -11.66
C LEU A 9 -19.88 -6.77 -11.41
N THR A 10 -19.27 -7.38 -12.45
CA THR A 10 -18.05 -8.19 -12.23
C THR A 10 -16.73 -7.49 -12.60
N ALA A 11 -16.76 -6.29 -13.16
CA ALA A 11 -15.53 -5.63 -13.64
C ALA A 11 -14.98 -4.53 -12.71
N ALA A 12 -15.78 -4.02 -11.78
CA ALA A 12 -15.39 -2.87 -10.94
C ALA A 12 -14.55 -3.23 -9.70
N CYS A 13 -14.56 -4.49 -9.26
CA CYS A 13 -13.89 -4.87 -8.02
C CYS A 13 -12.39 -5.15 -8.15
N VAL A 14 -11.85 -5.32 -9.36
CA VAL A 14 -10.47 -5.77 -9.56
C VAL A 14 -9.45 -4.62 -9.55
N GLY A 15 -9.89 -3.39 -9.82
CA GLY A 15 -9.00 -2.22 -9.89
C GLY A 15 -8.80 -1.47 -8.57
N LEU A 16 -9.59 -1.78 -7.54
CA LEU A 16 -9.66 -0.96 -6.32
C LEU A 16 -8.70 -1.36 -5.21
N LEU A 17 -8.19 -2.56 -5.25
CA LEU A 17 -7.42 -3.15 -4.14
C LEU A 17 -5.99 -2.63 -4.00
N LEU A 18 -5.56 -1.76 -4.92
CA LEU A 18 -4.23 -1.16 -4.91
C LEU A 18 -4.12 0.16 -4.15
N PHE A 19 -5.23 0.75 -3.74
CA PHE A 19 -5.22 2.17 -3.34
C PHE A 19 -5.18 2.43 -1.84
N ALA A 20 -5.41 1.44 -1.01
CA ALA A 20 -5.62 1.70 0.40
C ALA A 20 -4.67 1.00 1.36
N SER A 21 -3.84 0.08 0.87
CA SER A 21 -3.11 -0.82 1.79
C SER A 21 -1.72 -0.34 2.21
N SER A 22 -1.25 0.84 1.80
CA SER A 22 0.16 1.17 1.97
C SER A 22 0.48 2.50 2.65
N SER A 23 -0.39 3.02 3.51
CA SER A 23 -0.11 4.30 4.20
C SER A 23 1.18 4.32 5.00
N PHE A 24 1.71 3.16 5.41
CA PHE A 24 2.91 3.06 6.24
C PHE A 24 4.04 2.24 5.62
N ALA A 25 3.76 1.34 4.69
CA ALA A 25 4.81 0.60 4.00
C ALA A 25 5.75 1.56 3.26
N GLU A 26 7.05 1.47 3.58
CA GLU A 26 8.05 2.31 2.92
C GLU A 26 8.29 1.83 1.49
N SER A 27 8.11 2.74 0.51
CA SER A 27 8.39 2.40 -0.89
C SER A 27 9.79 1.80 -1.09
N PRO A 28 9.94 0.81 -1.95
CA PRO A 28 8.99 0.37 -2.96
C PRO A 28 8.17 -0.86 -2.56
N MET A 29 8.01 -1.14 -1.28
CA MET A 29 7.30 -2.34 -0.82
C MET A 29 5.82 -2.04 -0.53
N ASN A 30 4.98 -3.08 -0.68
CA ASN A 30 3.59 -3.12 -0.24
C ASN A 30 3.46 -3.85 1.11
N VAL A 31 4.46 -4.68 1.44
CA VAL A 31 4.56 -5.35 2.74
C VAL A 31 5.19 -4.40 3.73
N ASP A 32 4.41 -4.05 4.77
CA ASP A 32 4.81 -3.08 5.78
C ASP A 32 5.75 -3.68 6.83
N ASP A 33 6.57 -2.85 7.42
CA ASP A 33 7.48 -3.22 8.49
C ASP A 33 6.89 -2.95 9.88
N ALA A 34 7.36 -3.66 10.90
CA ALA A 34 7.11 -3.36 12.31
C ALA A 34 8.20 -2.40 12.82
N GLY A 35 8.08 -1.12 12.42
CA GLY A 35 8.91 0.00 12.85
C GLY A 35 8.13 1.30 12.74
N THR A 36 8.54 2.32 13.51
CA THR A 36 8.03 3.68 13.48
C THR A 36 9.17 4.65 13.19
N LEU A 37 8.83 5.90 12.92
CA LEU A 37 9.82 6.97 12.72
C LEU A 37 10.59 7.37 14.02
N GLY A 38 10.20 6.80 15.18
CA GLY A 38 10.69 7.25 16.48
C GLY A 38 10.04 8.57 16.92
N GLN A 39 10.07 8.84 18.23
CA GLN A 39 9.40 10.01 18.81
C GLN A 39 9.84 11.32 18.18
N GLY A 40 8.87 12.08 17.64
CA GLY A 40 9.09 13.36 16.99
C GLY A 40 9.48 13.24 15.51
N GLY A 41 9.75 12.03 15.00
CA GLY A 41 10.08 11.79 13.59
C GLY A 41 8.93 12.12 12.66
N MET A 42 9.24 12.64 11.49
CA MET A 42 8.30 12.97 10.42
C MET A 42 8.75 12.36 9.10
N LYS A 43 7.77 12.02 8.25
CA LYS A 43 8.00 11.48 6.91
C LYS A 43 7.11 12.18 5.91
N ILE A 44 7.69 12.51 4.77
CA ILE A 44 6.98 12.90 3.56
C ILE A 44 7.36 11.90 2.47
N GLU A 45 6.38 11.28 1.84
CA GLU A 45 6.61 10.32 0.78
C GLU A 45 5.71 10.60 -0.41
N GLY A 46 6.28 10.56 -1.61
CA GLY A 46 5.57 10.61 -2.87
C GLY A 46 5.84 9.35 -3.67
N THR A 47 4.79 8.67 -4.13
CA THR A 47 4.88 7.46 -4.95
C THR A 47 4.13 7.65 -6.26
N TRP A 48 4.78 7.33 -7.37
CA TRP A 48 4.14 7.16 -8.66
C TRP A 48 4.04 5.68 -8.99
N ARG A 49 2.88 5.26 -9.49
CA ARG A 49 2.62 3.86 -9.85
C ARG A 49 1.93 3.71 -11.19
N LYS A 50 2.20 2.59 -11.84
CA LYS A 50 1.52 2.15 -13.05
C LYS A 50 1.21 0.66 -12.92
N GLU A 51 -0.03 0.29 -13.26
CA GLU A 51 -0.50 -1.08 -13.24
C GLU A 51 -1.44 -1.32 -14.42
N GLY A 52 -1.01 -2.18 -15.34
CA GLY A 52 -1.77 -2.36 -16.59
C GLY A 52 -1.95 -1.04 -17.32
N GLN A 53 -3.21 -0.60 -17.43
CA GLN A 53 -3.60 0.69 -18.05
C GLN A 53 -3.87 1.79 -17.01
N ALA A 54 -3.89 1.44 -15.72
CA ALA A 54 -4.02 2.39 -14.62
C ALA A 54 -2.67 3.04 -14.30
N ARG A 55 -2.70 4.32 -13.94
CA ARG A 55 -1.55 5.08 -13.46
C ARG A 55 -1.99 6.13 -12.46
N GLY A 56 -1.14 6.41 -11.51
CA GLY A 56 -1.45 7.41 -10.51
C GLY A 56 -0.27 7.79 -9.63
N ALA A 57 -0.55 8.66 -8.68
CA ALA A 57 0.39 9.12 -7.69
C ALA A 57 -0.29 9.24 -6.33
N GLU A 58 0.48 8.96 -5.30
CA GLU A 58 0.11 9.11 -3.91
C GLU A 58 1.12 9.99 -3.18
N PHE A 59 0.63 10.74 -2.22
CA PHE A 59 1.44 11.51 -1.29
C PHE A 59 1.03 11.15 0.14
N VAL A 60 2.01 10.87 0.98
CA VAL A 60 1.83 10.48 2.38
C VAL A 60 2.61 11.45 3.26
N PHE A 61 1.99 11.87 4.37
CA PHE A 61 2.65 12.52 5.48
C PHE A 61 2.49 11.66 6.72
N GLY A 62 3.60 11.32 7.38
CA GLY A 62 3.67 10.55 8.62
C GLY A 62 4.29 11.37 9.75
N PHE A 63 3.85 11.12 10.98
CA PHE A 63 4.39 11.71 12.20
C PHE A 63 4.31 10.72 13.37
N SER A 64 5.38 10.59 14.14
CA SER A 64 5.42 9.77 15.36
C SER A 64 5.35 10.63 16.61
N PRO A 65 4.16 10.74 17.25
CA PRO A 65 4.01 11.48 18.50
C PRO A 65 4.69 10.77 19.68
N LEU A 66 4.86 9.45 19.59
CA LEU A 66 5.52 8.60 20.60
C LEU A 66 6.49 7.64 19.89
N GLU A 67 7.43 7.07 20.64
CA GLU A 67 8.43 6.14 20.12
C GLU A 67 7.84 4.97 19.32
N ASN A 68 6.72 4.45 19.80
CA ASN A 68 6.08 3.25 19.25
C ASN A 68 4.76 3.51 18.52
N LEU A 69 4.45 4.78 18.21
CA LEU A 69 3.21 5.18 17.56
C LEU A 69 3.48 6.14 16.40
N GLU A 70 2.98 5.80 15.23
CA GLU A 70 3.01 6.65 14.06
C GLU A 70 1.58 6.91 13.57
N VAL A 71 1.27 8.13 13.18
CA VAL A 71 0.03 8.54 12.54
C VAL A 71 0.33 9.07 11.16
N GLY A 72 -0.53 8.79 10.19
CA GLY A 72 -0.32 9.20 8.81
C GLY A 72 -1.60 9.68 8.15
N ILE A 73 -1.43 10.52 7.15
CA ILE A 73 -2.48 10.93 6.21
C ILE A 73 -1.98 10.75 4.79
N SER A 74 -2.88 10.38 3.88
CA SER A 74 -2.54 10.21 2.48
C SER A 74 -3.56 10.86 1.55
N VAL A 75 -3.09 11.23 0.37
CA VAL A 75 -3.93 11.65 -0.75
C VAL A 75 -3.42 10.97 -2.02
N ALA A 76 -4.34 10.41 -2.82
CA ALA A 76 -3.97 9.77 -4.07
C ALA A 76 -4.89 10.19 -5.21
N ARG A 77 -4.34 10.16 -6.42
CA ARG A 77 -5.09 10.36 -7.67
C ARG A 77 -4.61 9.37 -8.70
N ASP A 78 -5.57 8.63 -9.26
CA ASP A 78 -5.30 7.60 -10.26
C ASP A 78 -6.29 7.71 -11.41
N ARG A 79 -5.86 7.18 -12.55
CA ARG A 79 -6.65 7.12 -13.76
C ARG A 79 -6.46 5.78 -14.43
N ASP A 80 -7.57 5.07 -14.64
CA ASP A 80 -7.60 3.84 -15.42
C ASP A 80 -8.09 4.11 -16.83
N HIS A 81 -7.29 3.69 -17.80
CA HIS A 81 -7.54 3.82 -19.24
C HIS A 81 -7.99 2.50 -19.89
N ALA A 82 -8.37 1.50 -19.08
CA ALA A 82 -8.92 0.24 -19.61
C ALA A 82 -10.21 0.48 -20.40
N ASP A 83 -11.01 1.44 -19.96
CA ASP A 83 -12.22 1.89 -20.63
C ASP A 83 -12.03 3.24 -21.30
N SER A 84 -12.86 3.55 -22.29
CA SER A 84 -12.89 4.85 -22.94
C SER A 84 -14.29 5.45 -22.87
N PRO A 85 -14.46 6.59 -22.20
CA PRO A 85 -13.46 7.38 -21.49
C PRO A 85 -13.01 6.73 -20.17
N ALA A 86 -11.86 7.21 -19.67
CA ALA A 86 -11.16 6.65 -18.52
C ALA A 86 -11.91 6.86 -17.19
N THR A 87 -11.74 5.90 -16.26
CA THR A 87 -12.21 6.04 -14.87
C THR A 87 -11.17 6.77 -14.03
N ARG A 88 -11.62 7.72 -13.20
CA ARG A 88 -10.79 8.51 -12.29
C ARG A 88 -11.07 8.16 -10.84
N PHE A 89 -9.99 8.03 -10.07
CA PHE A 89 -10.01 7.79 -8.64
C PHE A 89 -9.35 8.95 -7.91
N SER A 90 -9.97 9.39 -6.81
CA SER A 90 -9.40 10.37 -5.90
C SER A 90 -9.61 9.87 -4.48
N ALA A 91 -8.52 9.55 -3.80
CA ALA A 91 -8.55 8.97 -2.48
C ALA A 91 -7.95 9.92 -1.43
N VAL A 92 -8.45 9.81 -0.22
CA VAL A 92 -7.85 10.35 1.00
C VAL A 92 -7.84 9.25 2.04
N GLY A 93 -6.77 9.17 2.82
CA GLY A 93 -6.58 8.18 3.85
C GLY A 93 -6.05 8.77 5.14
N ALA A 94 -6.27 8.05 6.23
CA ALA A 94 -5.64 8.29 7.52
C ALA A 94 -5.35 6.94 8.15
N GLY A 95 -4.21 6.82 8.83
CA GLY A 95 -3.78 5.58 9.43
C GLY A 95 -3.07 5.79 10.76
N LEU A 96 -2.99 4.71 11.50
CA LEU A 96 -2.28 4.60 12.77
C LEU A 96 -1.48 3.31 12.77
N LYS A 97 -0.18 3.41 13.08
CA LYS A 97 0.74 2.28 13.25
C LYS A 97 1.23 2.25 14.68
N TRP A 98 0.99 1.16 15.36
CA TRP A 98 1.45 0.94 16.73
C TRP A 98 2.36 -0.28 16.80
N VAL A 99 3.60 -0.07 17.28
CA VAL A 99 4.67 -1.09 17.34
C VAL A 99 5.14 -1.23 18.79
N PRO A 100 4.40 -1.95 19.65
CA PRO A 100 4.72 -2.07 21.09
C PRO A 100 6.04 -2.80 21.35
N ILE A 101 6.51 -3.64 20.43
CA ILE A 101 7.77 -4.35 20.50
C ILE A 101 8.59 -3.95 19.28
N GLN A 102 9.53 -3.04 19.47
CA GLN A 102 10.42 -2.54 18.42
C GLN A 102 11.88 -2.78 18.81
N ASN A 103 12.60 -3.55 18.00
CA ASN A 103 13.98 -3.91 18.24
C ASN A 103 14.83 -3.60 17.00
N ASP A 104 16.06 -3.14 17.21
CA ASP A 104 17.05 -2.93 16.14
C ASP A 104 17.51 -4.25 15.53
N THR A 105 17.54 -5.33 16.32
CA THR A 105 17.84 -6.69 15.90
C THR A 105 16.83 -7.67 16.50
N GLY A 106 16.57 -8.77 15.79
CA GLY A 106 15.56 -9.75 16.18
C GLY A 106 14.16 -9.33 15.77
N TRP A 107 13.15 -9.77 16.50
CA TRP A 107 11.76 -9.59 16.18
C TRP A 107 11.18 -8.28 16.72
N SER A 108 10.45 -7.58 15.86
CA SER A 108 9.55 -6.48 16.20
C SER A 108 8.12 -6.88 15.81
N PHE A 109 7.12 -6.39 16.57
CA PHE A 109 5.71 -6.68 16.33
C PHE A 109 4.88 -5.43 16.47
N GLY A 110 3.91 -5.28 15.56
CA GLY A 110 3.02 -4.13 15.54
C GLY A 110 1.70 -4.40 14.85
N THR A 111 0.91 -3.36 14.71
CA THR A 111 -0.36 -3.37 13.98
C THR A 111 -0.60 -2.02 13.34
N THR A 112 -1.29 -2.03 12.18
CA THR A 112 -1.84 -0.83 11.58
C THR A 112 -3.36 -0.85 11.60
N LEU A 113 -3.95 0.33 11.63
CA LEU A 113 -5.37 0.57 11.43
C LEU A 113 -5.51 1.73 10.46
N ASP A 114 -6.11 1.45 9.29
CA ASP A 114 -6.20 2.39 8.19
C ASP A 114 -7.65 2.67 7.83
N PHE A 115 -7.92 3.92 7.47
CA PHE A 115 -9.20 4.41 7.00
C PHE A 115 -9.01 5.10 5.65
N GLY A 116 -9.79 4.66 4.67
CA GLY A 116 -9.76 5.21 3.31
C GLY A 116 -11.13 5.70 2.85
N ARG A 117 -11.11 6.73 2.01
CA ARG A 117 -12.28 7.20 1.27
C ARG A 117 -11.88 7.52 -0.15
N THR A 118 -12.45 6.78 -1.10
CA THR A 118 -12.18 6.94 -2.53
C THR A 118 -13.42 7.44 -3.25
N ARG A 119 -13.25 8.48 -4.04
CA ARG A 119 -14.24 8.93 -5.02
C ARG A 119 -13.91 8.34 -6.36
N VAL A 120 -14.82 7.56 -6.88
CA VAL A 120 -14.77 7.00 -8.24
C VAL A 120 -15.64 7.85 -9.15
N THR A 121 -15.09 8.28 -10.28
CA THR A 121 -15.80 9.04 -11.32
C THR A 121 -15.56 8.35 -12.64
N ASP A 122 -16.62 7.88 -13.25
CA ASP A 122 -16.61 7.35 -14.60
C ASP A 122 -16.89 8.51 -15.57
N ASP A 123 -15.99 8.74 -16.51
CA ASP A 123 -16.11 9.80 -17.50
C ASP A 123 -17.06 9.39 -18.65
N ALA A 124 -17.38 8.09 -18.80
CA ALA A 124 -18.30 7.57 -19.83
C ALA A 124 -19.78 7.74 -19.44
N THR A 125 -20.06 7.47 -18.18
CA THR A 125 -21.38 7.65 -17.60
C THR A 125 -21.22 8.69 -16.50
N PRO A 126 -22.08 9.72 -16.39
CA PRO A 126 -21.94 10.73 -15.31
C PRO A 126 -22.23 10.11 -13.93
N SER A 127 -21.72 8.89 -13.70
CA SER A 127 -21.86 8.18 -12.45
C SER A 127 -20.69 8.54 -11.53
N ARG A 128 -21.04 8.80 -10.29
CA ARG A 128 -20.08 9.09 -9.23
C ARG A 128 -20.49 8.37 -7.96
N HIS A 129 -19.59 7.57 -7.42
CA HIS A 129 -19.84 6.92 -6.14
C HIS A 129 -18.65 7.09 -5.19
N ILE A 130 -18.88 6.79 -3.94
CA ILE A 130 -17.89 6.89 -2.88
C ILE A 130 -17.75 5.51 -2.27
N GLU A 131 -16.51 5.13 -2.03
CA GLU A 131 -16.11 3.92 -1.37
C GLU A 131 -15.40 4.27 -0.08
N HIS A 132 -15.67 3.49 0.96
CA HIS A 132 -15.04 3.60 2.25
C HIS A 132 -14.31 2.31 2.56
N GLU A 133 -13.11 2.45 3.08
CA GLU A 133 -12.27 1.33 3.47
C GLU A 133 -11.87 1.43 4.93
N ILE A 134 -11.79 0.27 5.59
CA ILE A 134 -11.16 0.10 6.89
C ILE A 134 -10.29 -1.15 6.78
N ALA A 135 -8.99 -1.00 7.08
CA ALA A 135 -8.05 -2.11 7.10
C ALA A 135 -7.37 -2.23 8.47
N ILE A 136 -7.10 -3.46 8.87
CA ILE A 136 -6.28 -3.79 10.03
C ILE A 136 -5.24 -4.82 9.61
N ASN A 137 -3.96 -4.57 9.96
CA ASN A 137 -2.87 -5.52 9.72
C ASN A 137 -2.07 -5.75 10.98
N GLY A 138 -1.75 -7.01 11.26
CA GLY A 138 -0.69 -7.41 12.17
C GLY A 138 0.63 -7.46 11.42
N LEU A 139 1.67 -6.89 12.01
CA LEU A 139 3.01 -6.74 11.45
C LEU A 139 4.02 -7.51 12.28
N ALA A 140 4.90 -8.25 11.62
CA ALA A 140 6.08 -8.83 12.24
C ALA A 140 7.31 -8.56 11.36
N THR A 141 8.37 -8.07 11.96
CA THR A 141 9.64 -7.81 11.26
C THR A 141 10.79 -8.45 12.03
N TRP A 142 11.60 -9.22 11.34
CA TRP A 142 12.84 -9.76 11.88
C TRP A 142 14.04 -9.08 11.21
N ARG A 143 14.96 -8.56 12.02
CA ARG A 143 16.19 -7.88 11.59
C ARG A 143 17.40 -8.66 12.03
N ALA A 144 18.27 -9.05 11.09
CA ALA A 144 19.54 -9.68 11.36
C ALA A 144 20.64 -8.61 11.60
N GLU A 145 21.67 -8.93 12.38
CA GLU A 145 22.85 -8.08 12.58
C GLU A 145 23.55 -7.72 11.26
N ALA A 146 23.51 -8.62 10.27
CA ALA A 146 24.06 -8.40 8.93
C ALA A 146 23.19 -7.49 8.03
N GLY A 147 22.11 -6.88 8.56
CA GLY A 147 21.25 -5.95 7.85
C GLY A 147 20.14 -6.59 6.98
N HIS A 148 20.05 -7.91 6.94
CA HIS A 148 18.94 -8.61 6.30
C HIS A 148 17.65 -8.41 7.09
N THR A 149 16.53 -8.16 6.41
CA THR A 149 15.26 -7.94 7.07
C THR A 149 14.16 -8.77 6.41
N VAL A 150 13.31 -9.39 7.22
CA VAL A 150 12.12 -10.13 6.78
C VAL A 150 10.89 -9.47 7.37
N HIS A 151 9.88 -9.24 6.56
CA HIS A 151 8.60 -8.67 6.96
C HIS A 151 7.48 -9.67 6.71
N LEU A 152 6.54 -9.77 7.64
CA LEU A 152 5.34 -10.58 7.53
C LEU A 152 4.14 -9.75 7.92
N ASN A 153 3.12 -9.74 7.07
CA ASN A 153 1.86 -9.07 7.32
C ASN A 153 0.68 -10.05 7.23
N LEU A 154 -0.29 -9.89 8.10
CA LEU A 154 -1.54 -10.63 8.07
C LEU A 154 -2.67 -9.70 8.53
N GLY A 155 -3.70 -9.55 7.70
CA GLY A 155 -4.74 -8.57 7.98
C GLY A 155 -6.08 -8.87 7.34
N ALA A 156 -6.94 -7.86 7.41
CA ALA A 156 -8.24 -7.86 6.75
C ALA A 156 -8.60 -6.43 6.36
N THR A 157 -9.18 -6.31 5.18
CA THR A 157 -9.68 -5.05 4.64
C THR A 157 -11.19 -5.17 4.42
N ARG A 158 -11.95 -4.22 4.95
CA ARG A 158 -13.38 -4.08 4.70
C ARG A 158 -13.63 -2.90 3.78
N LEU A 159 -14.20 -3.20 2.61
CA LEU A 159 -14.63 -2.22 1.63
C LEU A 159 -16.14 -2.05 1.68
N LYS A 160 -16.62 -0.81 1.66
CA LYS A 160 -18.05 -0.47 1.59
C LYS A 160 -18.31 0.44 0.41
N THR A 161 -19.19 -0.01 -0.51
CA THR A 161 -19.59 0.70 -1.73
C THR A 161 -21.10 0.65 -1.87
N SER A 162 -21.77 1.82 -2.02
CA SER A 162 -23.21 1.93 -2.40
C SER A 162 -24.15 0.94 -1.69
N GLY A 163 -23.97 0.73 -0.40
CA GLY A 163 -24.83 -0.16 0.40
C GLY A 163 -24.39 -1.62 0.49
N GLN A 164 -23.38 -2.02 -0.26
CA GLN A 164 -22.71 -3.32 -0.13
C GLN A 164 -21.43 -3.18 0.68
N SER A 165 -21.05 -4.22 1.42
CA SER A 165 -19.75 -4.29 2.07
C SER A 165 -19.18 -5.68 1.92
N ASP A 166 -17.90 -5.75 1.63
CA ASP A 166 -17.12 -6.98 1.56
C ASP A 166 -15.92 -6.91 2.51
N THR A 167 -15.47 -8.07 2.98
CA THR A 167 -14.29 -8.18 3.83
C THR A 167 -13.37 -9.24 3.28
N VAL A 168 -12.14 -8.86 3.01
CA VAL A 168 -11.11 -9.71 2.41
C VAL A 168 -9.94 -9.83 3.37
N GLY A 169 -9.46 -11.06 3.58
CA GLY A 169 -8.21 -11.31 4.30
C GLY A 169 -7.02 -10.96 3.42
N THR A 170 -6.03 -10.27 3.97
CA THR A 170 -4.79 -9.86 3.30
C THR A 170 -3.58 -10.51 3.95
N TRP A 171 -2.52 -10.72 3.17
CA TRP A 171 -1.27 -11.26 3.67
C TRP A 171 -0.09 -10.78 2.82
N GLY A 172 1.11 -10.77 3.41
CA GLY A 172 2.32 -10.43 2.70
C GLY A 172 3.56 -10.98 3.39
N ALA A 173 4.60 -11.23 2.59
CA ALA A 173 5.94 -11.51 3.04
C ALA A 173 6.93 -10.71 2.20
N GLY A 174 7.82 -9.98 2.87
CA GLY A 174 8.83 -9.12 2.29
C GLY A 174 10.22 -9.46 2.78
N TYR A 175 11.21 -9.17 1.97
CA TYR A 175 12.63 -9.36 2.29
C TYR A 175 13.45 -8.19 1.77
N GLU A 176 14.32 -7.65 2.63
CA GLU A 176 15.31 -6.66 2.27
C GLU A 176 16.72 -7.26 2.38
N HIS A 177 17.51 -7.11 1.31
CA HIS A 177 18.90 -7.52 1.24
C HIS A 177 19.81 -6.29 1.11
N PRO A 178 20.73 -6.04 2.06
CA PRO A 178 21.69 -4.95 1.93
C PRO A 178 22.68 -5.28 0.81
N LEU A 179 22.72 -4.46 -0.23
CA LEU A 179 23.72 -4.53 -1.31
C LEU A 179 24.93 -3.64 -1.00
N ALA A 180 24.67 -2.53 -0.33
CA ALA A 180 25.65 -1.58 0.18
C ALA A 180 25.09 -0.88 1.42
N GLU A 181 25.87 -0.04 2.09
CA GLU A 181 25.45 0.71 3.29
C GLU A 181 24.14 1.51 3.05
N ASN A 182 24.01 2.09 1.87
CA ASN A 182 22.88 2.94 1.47
C ASN A 182 22.01 2.35 0.36
N LEU A 183 22.19 1.08 -0.02
CA LEU A 183 21.46 0.43 -1.11
C LEU A 183 20.89 -0.92 -0.65
N LYS A 184 19.60 -1.09 -0.75
CA LYS A 184 18.89 -2.32 -0.47
C LYS A 184 18.17 -2.86 -1.70
N LEU A 185 18.25 -4.16 -1.89
CA LEU A 185 17.37 -4.91 -2.78
C LEU A 185 16.14 -5.34 -1.97
N THR A 186 14.96 -5.14 -2.52
CA THR A 186 13.70 -5.59 -1.92
C THR A 186 13.06 -6.68 -2.77
N ALA A 187 12.44 -7.65 -2.13
CA ALA A 187 11.63 -8.67 -2.79
C ALA A 187 10.40 -8.95 -1.94
N GLU A 188 9.24 -9.08 -2.56
CA GLU A 188 8.00 -9.33 -1.82
C GLU A 188 7.03 -10.23 -2.58
N ILE A 189 6.18 -10.91 -1.81
CA ILE A 189 5.01 -11.62 -2.27
C ILE A 189 3.85 -11.25 -1.36
N PHE A 190 2.73 -10.82 -1.92
CA PHE A 190 1.56 -10.38 -1.16
C PHE A 190 0.27 -10.66 -1.93
N GLY A 191 -0.84 -10.55 -1.25
CA GLY A 191 -2.13 -10.77 -1.90
C GLY A 191 -3.27 -10.90 -0.91
N GLU A 192 -4.38 -11.30 -1.46
CA GLU A 192 -5.63 -11.47 -0.77
C GLU A 192 -6.04 -12.93 -0.76
N LYS A 193 -6.90 -13.26 0.20
CA LYS A 193 -7.51 -14.59 0.27
C LYS A 193 -8.32 -14.85 -1.01
N HIS A 194 -8.08 -16.00 -1.63
CA HIS A 194 -8.72 -16.46 -2.87
C HIS A 194 -8.25 -15.76 -4.17
N SER A 195 -7.28 -14.86 -4.09
CA SER A 195 -6.64 -14.24 -5.25
C SER A 195 -5.26 -14.85 -5.54
N ARG A 196 -4.76 -14.69 -6.77
CA ARG A 196 -3.37 -15.03 -7.08
C ARG A 196 -2.46 -13.98 -6.47
N PRO A 197 -1.35 -14.38 -5.83
CA PRO A 197 -0.43 -13.42 -5.23
C PRO A 197 0.27 -12.56 -6.28
N ASP A 198 0.55 -11.34 -5.89
CA ASP A 198 1.46 -10.42 -6.54
C ASP A 198 2.89 -10.67 -6.02
N LYS A 199 3.88 -10.45 -6.89
CA LYS A 199 5.31 -10.57 -6.57
C LYS A 199 6.01 -9.35 -7.12
N ALA A 200 6.90 -8.76 -6.35
CA ALA A 200 7.69 -7.63 -6.79
C ALA A 200 9.16 -7.78 -6.38
N ILE A 201 10.01 -7.12 -7.15
CA ILE A 201 11.42 -6.90 -6.83
C ILE A 201 11.72 -5.42 -7.04
N GLY A 202 12.49 -4.83 -6.14
CA GLY A 202 12.79 -3.41 -6.16
C GLY A 202 14.16 -3.08 -5.59
N LEU A 203 14.49 -1.80 -5.67
CA LEU A 203 15.68 -1.20 -5.07
C LEU A 203 15.27 0.03 -4.28
N ARG A 204 15.91 0.23 -3.13
CA ARG A 204 15.83 1.44 -2.32
C ARG A 204 17.22 1.98 -2.09
N TYR A 205 17.43 3.24 -2.42
CA TYR A 205 18.70 3.93 -2.28
C TYR A 205 18.57 5.18 -1.43
N GLU A 206 19.31 5.25 -0.33
CA GLU A 206 19.39 6.44 0.49
C GLU A 206 20.45 7.38 -0.09
N VAL A 207 19.99 8.48 -0.70
CA VAL A 207 20.83 9.45 -1.42
C VAL A 207 21.67 10.28 -0.44
N ILE A 208 21.01 10.74 0.61
CA ILE A 208 21.57 11.41 1.80
C ILE A 208 20.74 10.95 3.00
N LYS A 209 21.25 11.13 4.20
CA LYS A 209 20.56 10.71 5.42
C LYS A 209 19.10 11.19 5.43
N GLY A 210 18.18 10.24 5.53
CA GLY A 210 16.75 10.45 5.56
C GLY A 210 16.09 10.67 4.19
N VAL A 211 16.84 10.87 3.08
CA VAL A 211 16.26 11.02 1.74
C VAL A 211 16.49 9.76 0.92
N LYS A 212 15.41 9.08 0.57
CA LYS A 212 15.43 7.80 -0.12
C LYS A 212 14.70 7.89 -1.45
N ILE A 213 15.27 7.30 -2.49
CA ILE A 213 14.63 7.03 -3.77
C ILE A 213 14.46 5.52 -3.94
N SER A 214 13.39 5.12 -4.57
CA SER A 214 13.07 3.72 -4.72
C SER A 214 12.36 3.41 -6.03
N GLY A 215 12.42 2.16 -6.44
CA GLY A 215 11.66 1.67 -7.58
C GLY A 215 11.47 0.17 -7.51
N ALA A 216 10.32 -0.30 -7.96
CA ALA A 216 10.03 -1.73 -8.09
C ALA A 216 9.26 -2.04 -9.36
N ILE A 217 9.40 -3.27 -9.80
CA ILE A 217 8.57 -3.90 -10.81
C ILE A 217 7.97 -5.18 -10.25
N GLY A 218 6.76 -5.48 -10.66
CA GLY A 218 6.06 -6.65 -10.16
C GLY A 218 5.10 -7.26 -11.16
N ARG A 219 4.62 -8.43 -10.80
CA ARG A 219 3.63 -9.17 -11.57
C ARG A 219 2.78 -10.03 -10.66
N GLY A 220 1.49 -10.06 -10.92
CA GLY A 220 0.55 -10.98 -10.29
C GLY A 220 -0.85 -10.75 -10.84
N ASN A 221 -1.77 -11.60 -10.49
CA ASN A 221 -3.18 -11.51 -10.88
C ASN A 221 -3.41 -11.16 -12.36
N HIS A 222 -2.58 -11.73 -13.27
CA HIS A 222 -2.56 -11.50 -14.72
C HIS A 222 -2.13 -10.09 -15.20
N ARG A 223 -1.56 -9.27 -14.34
CA ARG A 223 -1.09 -7.92 -14.65
C ARG A 223 0.36 -7.71 -14.25
N SER A 224 1.01 -6.72 -14.86
CA SER A 224 2.31 -6.21 -14.46
C SER A 224 2.16 -4.82 -13.89
N PHE A 225 2.97 -4.50 -12.89
CA PHE A 225 2.97 -3.19 -12.27
C PHE A 225 4.40 -2.69 -12.04
N GLY A 226 4.52 -1.40 -11.81
CA GLY A 226 5.76 -0.76 -11.43
C GLY A 226 5.48 0.49 -10.62
N GLN A 227 6.42 0.84 -9.74
CA GLN A 227 6.33 2.04 -8.92
C GLN A 227 7.69 2.70 -8.75
N LEU A 228 7.66 4.01 -8.50
CA LEU A 228 8.80 4.85 -8.15
C LEU A 228 8.42 5.66 -6.93
N GLY A 229 9.30 5.75 -5.96
CA GLY A 229 9.09 6.45 -4.69
C GLY A 229 10.21 7.44 -4.38
N LEU A 230 9.84 8.50 -3.69
CA LEU A 230 10.74 9.45 -3.06
C LEU A 230 10.23 9.69 -1.63
N ALA A 231 11.07 9.43 -0.64
CA ALA A 231 10.75 9.64 0.77
C ALA A 231 11.78 10.56 1.42
N TRP A 232 11.32 11.35 2.36
CA TRP A 232 12.17 12.18 3.22
C TRP A 232 11.71 12.03 4.67
N GLU A 233 12.61 11.52 5.51
CA GLU A 233 12.46 11.34 6.96
C GLU A 233 13.33 12.36 7.70
N PHE A 234 12.78 13.03 8.69
CA PHE A 234 13.46 14.12 9.42
C PHE A 234 12.90 14.29 10.84
#